data_00739aa05c3fa6fe2ae1c7806aa04628
#
_entry.id   00739aa05c3fa6fe2ae1c7806aa04628
#
_cell.length_a   1.000
_cell.length_b   1.000
_cell.length_c   1.000
_cell.angle_alpha   90.00
_cell.angle_beta   90.00
_cell.angle_gamma   90.00
#
_symmetry.space_group_name_H-M   'P 1'
#
loop_
_entity.id
_entity.type
_entity.pdbx_description
1 polymer ?
#
loop_
_entity_poly.entity_id
_entity_poly.type
_entity_poly.pdbx_seq_one_letter_code
_entity_poly.pdbx_strand_id
1 'polypeptide(L)'
;PVNYLTNTNAHQIFTAPSILGGIALIAILVALWNLYEFSIVLHGLDRARRGEPSGLPALFRVSLADIRHVLHPKNWPILLYCVLLIPFTDMYVTASYITQLAVPEYILGVIRAKPGILALYGAGILAVVLLTVFFALVLPLFMLERKSFGSAVKESCRCVKQRFCEVLTALARWNIGVLLRTGLLFALAAALLYGIAALVGLE
;
A
#
# COMPACT_ATOMS: atom_id res chain seq x y z
N PRO A 1 -11.10 -8.94 34.96
CA PRO A 1 -10.24 -8.15 34.09
C PRO A 1 -9.26 -9.07 33.38
N VAL A 2 -9.36 -9.15 32.04
CA VAL A 2 -8.46 -9.98 31.25
C VAL A 2 -7.15 -9.20 31.09
N ASN A 3 -6.12 -9.65 31.77
CA ASN A 3 -4.83 -8.94 31.78
C ASN A 3 -3.88 -9.35 30.64
N TYR A 4 -4.19 -10.41 29.88
CA TYR A 4 -3.31 -10.93 28.84
C TYR A 4 -4.09 -11.41 27.61
N LEU A 5 -3.53 -11.17 26.45
CA LEU A 5 -4.05 -11.66 25.18
C LEU A 5 -3.61 -13.13 25.04
N THR A 6 -4.54 -14.05 25.25
CA THR A 6 -4.32 -15.49 25.05
C THR A 6 -5.18 -15.99 23.89
N ASN A 7 -4.82 -17.10 23.26
CA ASN A 7 -5.61 -17.70 22.19
C ASN A 7 -7.07 -17.97 22.60
N THR A 8 -7.33 -18.23 23.87
CA THR A 8 -8.67 -18.44 24.42
C THR A 8 -9.48 -17.15 24.54
N ASN A 9 -8.82 -15.99 24.71
CA ASN A 9 -9.48 -14.69 24.85
C ASN A 9 -9.57 -13.91 23.54
N ALA A 10 -8.80 -14.30 22.52
CA ALA A 10 -8.78 -13.62 21.23
C ALA A 10 -10.18 -13.55 20.61
N HIS A 11 -10.95 -14.66 20.68
CA HIS A 11 -12.31 -14.69 20.16
C HIS A 11 -13.23 -13.68 20.87
N GLN A 12 -13.11 -13.52 22.21
CA GLN A 12 -13.93 -12.57 22.98
C GLN A 12 -13.59 -11.10 22.61
N ILE A 13 -12.32 -10.83 22.30
CA ILE A 13 -11.86 -9.51 21.87
C ILE A 13 -12.47 -9.16 20.51
N PHE A 14 -12.41 -10.08 19.55
CA PHE A 14 -12.96 -9.88 18.20
C PHE A 14 -14.49 -9.86 18.14
N THR A 15 -15.18 -10.34 19.19
CA THR A 15 -16.64 -10.27 19.26
C THR A 15 -17.16 -9.10 20.08
N ALA A 16 -16.31 -8.38 20.81
CA ALA A 16 -16.72 -7.20 21.59
C ALA A 16 -16.98 -5.99 20.66
N PRO A 17 -18.23 -5.47 20.58
CA PRO A 17 -18.56 -4.40 19.63
C PRO A 17 -17.79 -3.09 19.89
N SER A 18 -17.40 -2.82 21.14
CA SER A 18 -16.58 -1.65 21.49
C SER A 18 -15.16 -1.75 20.92
N ILE A 19 -14.58 -2.93 20.89
CA ILE A 19 -13.23 -3.17 20.36
C ILE A 19 -13.28 -3.12 18.83
N LEU A 20 -14.27 -3.73 18.21
CA LEU A 20 -14.48 -3.65 16.75
C LEU A 20 -14.71 -2.20 16.30
N GLY A 21 -15.49 -1.43 17.06
CA GLY A 21 -15.70 0.01 16.80
C GLY A 21 -14.39 0.80 16.91
N GLY A 22 -13.57 0.52 17.91
CA GLY A 22 -12.25 1.13 18.09
C GLY A 22 -11.30 0.79 16.94
N ILE A 23 -11.22 -0.47 16.54
CA ILE A 23 -10.40 -0.91 15.39
C ILE A 23 -10.87 -0.23 14.10
N ALA A 24 -12.19 -0.20 13.85
CA ALA A 24 -12.75 0.45 12.67
C ALA A 24 -12.44 1.96 12.63
N LEU A 25 -12.55 2.63 13.79
CA LEU A 25 -12.21 4.06 13.89
C LEU A 25 -10.73 4.30 13.58
N ILE A 26 -9.83 3.52 14.16
CA ILE A 26 -8.39 3.61 13.90
C ILE A 26 -8.11 3.35 12.42
N ALA A 27 -8.71 2.33 11.82
CA ALA A 27 -8.54 2.01 10.41
C ALA A 27 -8.99 3.17 9.50
N ILE A 28 -10.12 3.83 9.82
CA ILE A 28 -10.60 5.01 9.09
C ILE A 28 -9.62 6.18 9.24
N LEU A 29 -9.12 6.46 10.43
CA LEU A 29 -8.16 7.54 10.67
C LEU A 29 -6.84 7.30 9.91
N VAL A 30 -6.34 6.08 9.93
CA VAL A 30 -5.14 5.67 9.17
C VAL A 30 -5.39 5.80 7.67
N ALA A 31 -6.55 5.38 7.18
CA ALA A 31 -6.91 5.53 5.76
C ALA A 31 -6.98 6.99 5.32
N LEU A 32 -7.58 7.86 6.14
CA LEU A 32 -7.63 9.31 5.87
C LEU A 32 -6.25 9.94 5.88
N TRP A 33 -5.39 9.54 6.81
CA TRP A 33 -4.00 10.00 6.86
C TRP A 33 -3.22 9.60 5.62
N ASN A 34 -3.28 8.33 5.22
CA ASN A 34 -2.62 7.85 3.99
C ASN A 34 -3.14 8.58 2.74
N LEU A 35 -4.46 8.78 2.64
CA LEU A 35 -5.04 9.55 1.54
C LEU A 35 -4.52 10.99 1.51
N TYR A 36 -4.37 11.61 2.68
CA TYR A 36 -3.83 12.96 2.81
C TYR A 36 -2.37 13.04 2.32
N GLU A 37 -1.50 12.14 2.80
CA GLU A 37 -0.10 12.06 2.35
C GLU A 37 -0.01 11.80 0.85
N PHE A 38 -0.80 10.86 0.35
CA PHE A 38 -0.82 10.53 -1.07
C PHE A 38 -1.30 11.71 -1.94
N SER A 39 -2.30 12.46 -1.47
CA SER A 39 -2.78 13.67 -2.14
C SER A 39 -1.68 14.74 -2.23
N ILE A 40 -0.93 14.99 -1.15
CA ILE A 40 0.20 15.94 -1.16
C ILE A 40 1.22 15.55 -2.22
N VAL A 41 1.63 14.28 -2.24
CA VAL A 41 2.62 13.78 -3.20
C VAL A 41 2.11 13.90 -4.64
N LEU A 42 0.85 13.50 -4.89
CA LEU A 42 0.23 13.57 -6.22
C LEU A 42 0.15 15.01 -6.74
N HIS A 43 -0.35 15.94 -5.94
CA HIS A 43 -0.43 17.34 -6.34
C HIS A 43 0.95 17.97 -6.50
N GLY A 44 1.92 17.57 -5.66
CA GLY A 44 3.31 17.99 -5.80
C GLY A 44 3.92 17.53 -7.13
N LEU A 45 3.73 16.26 -7.49
CA LEU A 45 4.20 15.69 -8.76
C LEU A 45 3.51 16.32 -9.97
N ASP A 46 2.18 16.54 -9.92
CA ASP A 46 1.44 17.15 -11.02
C ASP A 46 1.91 18.59 -11.27
N ARG A 47 2.11 19.39 -10.22
CA ARG A 47 2.66 20.76 -10.34
C ARG A 47 4.10 20.76 -10.84
N ALA A 48 4.94 19.87 -10.31
CA ALA A 48 6.32 19.74 -10.78
C ALA A 48 6.37 19.37 -12.27
N ARG A 49 5.47 18.50 -12.74
CA ARG A 49 5.33 18.16 -14.16
C ARG A 49 4.91 19.34 -15.02
N ARG A 50 4.10 20.26 -14.49
CA ARG A 50 3.66 21.49 -15.19
C ARG A 50 4.68 22.62 -15.08
N GLY A 51 5.77 22.44 -14.32
CA GLY A 51 6.75 23.52 -14.07
C GLY A 51 6.24 24.62 -13.14
N GLU A 52 5.16 24.37 -12.40
CA GLU A 52 4.57 25.34 -11.49
C GLU A 52 5.30 25.34 -10.14
N PRO A 53 5.59 26.52 -9.54
CA PRO A 53 6.17 26.58 -8.20
C PRO A 53 5.17 26.01 -7.17
N SER A 54 5.58 24.97 -6.45
CA SER A 54 4.74 24.33 -5.43
C SER A 54 5.15 24.81 -4.04
N GLY A 55 4.43 25.80 -3.50
CA GLY A 55 4.55 26.15 -2.09
C GLY A 55 3.89 25.09 -1.21
N LEU A 56 4.59 24.59 -0.19
CA LEU A 56 4.07 23.61 0.77
C LEU A 56 2.68 23.98 1.33
N PRO A 57 2.41 25.25 1.76
CA PRO A 57 1.09 25.60 2.29
C PRO A 57 -0.05 25.41 1.27
N ALA A 58 0.22 25.64 -0.01
CA ALA A 58 -0.78 25.47 -1.07
C ALA A 58 -1.09 23.98 -1.31
N LEU A 59 -0.08 23.09 -1.21
CA LEU A 59 -0.27 21.64 -1.30
C LEU A 59 -1.11 21.13 -0.13
N PHE A 60 -0.81 21.54 1.10
CA PHE A 60 -1.59 21.16 2.28
C PHE A 60 -3.06 21.58 2.16
N ARG A 61 -3.32 22.80 1.68
CA ARG A 61 -4.70 23.30 1.49
C ARG A 61 -5.48 22.48 0.46
N VAL A 62 -4.86 22.15 -0.67
CA VAL A 62 -5.50 21.37 -1.72
C VAL A 62 -5.78 19.95 -1.23
N SER A 63 -4.82 19.32 -0.57
CA SER A 63 -4.97 17.98 0.01
C SER A 63 -6.06 17.91 1.09
N LEU A 64 -6.21 18.96 1.89
CA LEU A 64 -7.30 19.06 2.87
C LEU A 64 -8.67 19.17 2.18
N ALA A 65 -8.75 19.85 1.02
CA ALA A 65 -9.97 19.90 0.25
C ALA A 65 -10.33 18.52 -0.36
N ASP A 66 -9.34 17.71 -0.71
CA ASP A 66 -9.55 16.34 -1.19
C ASP A 66 -10.09 15.45 -0.07
N ILE A 67 -9.59 15.59 1.16
CA ILE A 67 -10.17 14.87 2.32
C ILE A 67 -11.63 15.20 2.52
N ARG A 68 -12.04 16.47 2.35
CA ARG A 68 -13.46 16.85 2.40
C ARG A 68 -14.27 16.15 1.29
N HIS A 69 -13.67 15.98 0.11
CA HIS A 69 -14.31 15.25 -0.99
C HIS A 69 -14.47 13.75 -0.67
N VAL A 70 -13.50 13.16 0.02
CA VAL A 70 -13.57 11.76 0.51
C VAL A 70 -14.70 11.57 1.52
N LEU A 71 -14.93 12.53 2.41
CA LEU A 71 -15.97 12.45 3.45
C LEU A 71 -17.41 12.50 2.88
N HIS A 72 -17.59 12.79 1.59
CA HIS A 72 -18.89 12.75 0.97
C HIS A 72 -19.40 11.29 0.87
N PRO A 73 -20.65 10.97 1.25
CA PRO A 73 -21.15 9.59 1.35
C PRO A 73 -20.97 8.74 0.10
N LYS A 74 -21.03 9.34 -1.10
CA LYS A 74 -20.81 8.65 -2.38
C LYS A 74 -19.38 8.15 -2.57
N ASN A 75 -18.43 8.68 -1.81
CA ASN A 75 -17.01 8.40 -1.95
C ASN A 75 -16.45 7.51 -0.82
N TRP A 76 -17.26 7.15 0.17
CA TRP A 76 -16.84 6.27 1.27
C TRP A 76 -16.17 4.97 0.86
N PRO A 77 -16.53 4.32 -0.26
CA PRO A 77 -15.83 3.10 -0.68
C PRO A 77 -14.32 3.30 -0.91
N ILE A 78 -13.86 4.55 -1.11
CA ILE A 78 -12.42 4.82 -1.20
C ILE A 78 -11.69 4.57 0.13
N LEU A 79 -12.34 4.79 1.27
CA LEU A 79 -11.76 4.49 2.58
C LEU A 79 -11.54 2.98 2.74
N LEU A 80 -12.54 2.17 2.36
CA LEU A 80 -12.40 0.73 2.35
C LEU A 80 -11.30 0.28 1.38
N TYR A 81 -11.25 0.88 0.20
CA TYR A 81 -10.19 0.64 -0.78
C TYR A 81 -8.81 0.95 -0.20
N CYS A 82 -8.64 2.08 0.50
CA CYS A 82 -7.37 2.43 1.14
C CYS A 82 -7.01 1.49 2.28
N VAL A 83 -7.96 1.09 3.13
CA VAL A 83 -7.73 0.10 4.19
C VAL A 83 -7.27 -1.23 3.60
N LEU A 84 -7.87 -1.66 2.49
CA LEU A 84 -7.47 -2.89 1.80
C LEU A 84 -6.13 -2.75 1.07
N LEU A 85 -5.79 -1.55 0.61
CA LEU A 85 -4.55 -1.29 -0.13
C LEU A 85 -3.35 -1.12 0.79
N ILE A 86 -3.54 -0.58 2.01
CA ILE A 86 -2.48 -0.32 2.98
C ILE A 86 -1.56 -1.54 3.18
N PRO A 87 -2.05 -2.76 3.45
CA PRO A 87 -1.19 -3.91 3.61
C PRO A 87 -0.36 -4.27 2.38
N PHE A 88 -0.81 -3.85 1.20
CA PHE A 88 -0.10 -4.13 -0.06
C PHE A 88 0.89 -3.03 -0.44
N THR A 89 0.64 -1.78 -0.06
CA THR A 89 1.57 -0.66 -0.28
C THR A 89 2.72 -0.68 0.70
N ASP A 90 2.47 -1.01 1.96
CA ASP A 90 3.48 -1.11 3.01
C ASP A 90 4.36 -2.37 2.88
N MET A 91 3.94 -3.37 2.12
CA MET A 91 4.75 -4.57 1.88
C MET A 91 6.12 -4.27 1.26
N TYR A 92 6.31 -3.12 0.62
CA TYR A 92 7.60 -2.75 0.02
C TYR A 92 8.53 -1.96 0.95
N VAL A 93 7.99 -1.23 1.93
CA VAL A 93 8.78 -0.37 2.83
C VAL A 93 8.95 -1.00 4.21
N THR A 94 7.96 -1.73 4.69
CA THR A 94 7.94 -2.35 6.02
C THR A 94 8.05 -3.87 5.99
N ALA A 95 8.58 -4.44 4.89
CA ALA A 95 8.76 -5.89 4.76
C ALA A 95 9.47 -6.54 5.95
N SER A 96 10.35 -5.81 6.67
CA SER A 96 11.00 -6.29 7.88
C SER A 96 10.07 -6.45 9.10
N TYR A 97 8.97 -5.69 9.18
CA TYR A 97 8.00 -5.84 10.27
C TYR A 97 6.88 -6.82 9.92
N ILE A 98 6.55 -6.96 8.63
CA ILE A 98 5.50 -7.87 8.13
C ILE A 98 6.04 -9.28 7.88
N THR A 99 7.35 -9.51 7.87
CA THR A 99 7.92 -10.87 7.89
C THR A 99 7.46 -11.68 9.10
N GLN A 100 6.98 -11.03 10.16
CA GLN A 100 6.28 -11.70 11.26
C GLN A 100 4.84 -12.13 10.91
N LEU A 101 4.23 -11.54 9.88
CA LEU A 101 2.97 -11.96 9.25
C LEU A 101 3.20 -12.86 8.03
N ALA A 102 4.45 -13.25 7.76
CA ALA A 102 4.74 -14.26 6.76
C ALA A 102 3.94 -15.52 7.07
N VAL A 103 3.35 -16.09 6.03
CA VAL A 103 2.63 -17.36 6.15
C VAL A 103 3.57 -18.35 6.85
N PRO A 104 3.20 -18.87 8.02
CA PRO A 104 4.07 -19.76 8.78
C PRO A 104 4.61 -20.89 7.91
N GLU A 105 5.86 -21.28 8.13
CA GLU A 105 6.55 -22.23 7.25
C GLU A 105 5.81 -23.58 7.15
N TYR A 106 5.14 -23.99 8.24
CA TYR A 106 4.33 -25.19 8.23
C TYR A 106 3.11 -25.08 7.29
N ILE A 107 2.49 -23.90 7.15
CA ILE A 107 1.38 -23.67 6.21
C ILE A 107 1.91 -23.67 4.77
N LEU A 108 3.08 -23.04 4.53
CA LEU A 108 3.74 -23.11 3.23
C LEU A 108 4.12 -24.54 2.86
N GLY A 109 4.54 -25.35 3.82
CA GLY A 109 4.79 -26.78 3.65
C GLY A 109 3.52 -27.53 3.18
N VAL A 110 2.38 -27.28 3.81
CA VAL A 110 1.09 -27.87 3.43
C VAL A 110 0.64 -27.39 2.03
N ILE A 111 0.82 -26.11 1.72
CA ILE A 111 0.50 -25.54 0.40
C ILE A 111 1.34 -26.22 -0.70
N ARG A 112 2.65 -26.36 -0.46
CA ARG A 112 3.59 -26.98 -1.42
C ARG A 112 3.33 -28.48 -1.60
N ALA A 113 2.91 -29.17 -0.54
CA ALA A 113 2.64 -30.61 -0.59
C ALA A 113 1.39 -30.97 -1.42
N LYS A 114 0.47 -30.03 -1.64
CA LYS A 114 -0.80 -30.28 -2.35
C LYS A 114 -0.88 -29.41 -3.60
N PRO A 115 -0.71 -29.96 -4.83
CA PRO A 115 -0.63 -29.17 -6.06
C PRO A 115 -1.91 -28.35 -6.33
N GLY A 116 -3.09 -28.82 -5.93
CA GLY A 116 -4.33 -28.07 -6.05
C GLY A 116 -4.36 -26.81 -5.16
N ILE A 117 -3.84 -26.91 -3.94
CA ILE A 117 -3.76 -25.77 -3.02
C ILE A 117 -2.70 -24.78 -3.51
N LEU A 118 -1.57 -25.27 -4.01
CA LEU A 118 -0.53 -24.44 -4.60
C LEU A 118 -1.04 -23.66 -5.82
N ALA A 119 -1.82 -24.30 -6.69
CA ALA A 119 -2.45 -23.65 -7.84
C ALA A 119 -3.45 -22.58 -7.40
N LEU A 120 -4.28 -22.86 -6.39
CA LEU A 120 -5.24 -21.91 -5.84
C LEU A 120 -4.53 -20.70 -5.20
N TYR A 121 -3.45 -20.94 -4.45
CA TYR A 121 -2.62 -19.92 -3.85
C TYR A 121 -1.98 -19.02 -4.92
N GLY A 122 -1.40 -19.62 -5.95
CA GLY A 122 -0.82 -18.91 -7.11
C GLY A 122 -1.87 -18.09 -7.87
N ALA A 123 -3.06 -18.67 -8.11
CA ALA A 123 -4.17 -17.95 -8.71
C ALA A 123 -4.65 -16.76 -7.85
N GLY A 124 -4.68 -16.92 -6.53
CA GLY A 124 -4.98 -15.84 -5.58
C GLY A 124 -3.99 -14.69 -5.67
N ILE A 125 -2.70 -15.00 -5.67
CA ILE A 125 -1.64 -13.98 -5.84
C ILE A 125 -1.80 -13.26 -7.18
N LEU A 126 -1.98 -14.01 -8.27
CA LEU A 126 -2.18 -13.44 -9.60
C LEU A 126 -3.41 -12.52 -9.64
N ALA A 127 -4.52 -12.93 -9.02
CA ALA A 127 -5.73 -12.11 -8.93
C ALA A 127 -5.47 -10.80 -8.17
N VAL A 128 -4.74 -10.84 -7.06
CA VAL A 128 -4.37 -9.64 -6.29
C VAL A 128 -3.48 -8.72 -7.13
N VAL A 129 -2.47 -9.24 -7.81
CA VAL A 129 -1.59 -8.46 -8.70
C VAL A 129 -2.39 -7.80 -9.81
N LEU A 130 -3.27 -8.54 -10.49
CA LEU A 130 -4.14 -7.99 -11.54
C LEU A 130 -5.06 -6.90 -10.98
N LEU A 131 -5.68 -7.14 -9.83
CA LEU A 131 -6.53 -6.16 -9.16
C LEU A 131 -5.75 -4.87 -8.86
N THR A 132 -4.54 -4.98 -8.34
CA THR A 132 -3.65 -3.84 -8.07
C THR A 132 -3.34 -3.05 -9.33
N VAL A 133 -3.06 -3.73 -10.45
CA VAL A 133 -2.82 -3.09 -11.75
C VAL A 133 -4.06 -2.35 -12.23
N PHE A 134 -5.25 -2.98 -12.18
CA PHE A 134 -6.51 -2.35 -12.61
C PHE A 134 -6.91 -1.16 -11.76
N PHE A 135 -6.54 -1.15 -10.48
CA PHE A 135 -6.85 -0.08 -9.54
C PHE A 135 -5.75 0.97 -9.40
N ALA A 136 -4.60 0.79 -10.06
CA ALA A 136 -3.45 1.68 -9.93
C ALA A 136 -3.76 3.16 -10.24
N LEU A 137 -4.67 3.42 -11.17
CA LEU A 137 -5.05 4.78 -11.56
C LEU A 137 -6.24 5.35 -10.78
N VAL A 138 -6.87 4.58 -9.90
CA VAL A 138 -8.08 5.03 -9.17
C VAL A 138 -7.78 6.25 -8.31
N LEU A 139 -6.71 6.20 -7.51
CA LEU A 139 -6.33 7.31 -6.64
C LEU A 139 -5.95 8.58 -7.41
N PRO A 140 -5.09 8.54 -8.44
CA PRO A 140 -4.83 9.70 -9.29
C PRO A 140 -6.08 10.30 -9.92
N LEU A 141 -6.95 9.49 -10.50
CA LEU A 141 -8.21 9.96 -11.12
C LEU A 141 -9.16 10.57 -10.08
N PHE A 142 -9.24 9.99 -8.90
CA PHE A 142 -10.08 10.49 -7.82
C PHE A 142 -9.56 11.84 -7.29
N MET A 143 -8.26 11.95 -7.02
CA MET A 143 -7.65 13.13 -6.39
C MET A 143 -7.46 14.29 -7.38
N LEU A 144 -6.83 14.03 -8.54
CA LEU A 144 -6.51 15.11 -9.50
C LEU A 144 -7.72 15.56 -10.30
N GLU A 145 -8.60 14.64 -10.70
CA GLU A 145 -9.76 14.95 -11.51
C GLU A 145 -11.06 15.10 -10.70
N ARG A 146 -10.98 14.92 -9.38
CA ARG A 146 -12.13 15.01 -8.44
C ARG A 146 -13.35 14.21 -8.88
N LYS A 147 -13.11 13.08 -9.53
CA LYS A 147 -14.18 12.16 -9.95
C LYS A 147 -14.74 11.43 -8.75
N SER A 148 -16.01 10.98 -8.84
CA SER A 148 -16.55 10.07 -7.84
C SER A 148 -15.80 8.72 -7.88
N PHE A 149 -15.69 8.02 -6.75
CA PHE A 149 -14.98 6.75 -6.66
C PHE A 149 -15.40 5.75 -7.74
N GLY A 150 -16.71 5.58 -7.96
CA GLY A 150 -17.22 4.66 -8.98
C GLY A 150 -16.84 5.04 -10.41
N SER A 151 -16.77 6.34 -10.74
CA SER A 151 -16.31 6.79 -12.06
C SER A 151 -14.79 6.63 -12.22
N ALA A 152 -14.02 6.90 -11.17
CA ALA A 152 -12.57 6.69 -11.16
C ALA A 152 -12.21 5.20 -11.37
N VAL A 153 -12.93 4.28 -10.72
CA VAL A 153 -12.76 2.84 -10.93
C VAL A 153 -13.06 2.43 -12.37
N LYS A 154 -14.21 2.85 -12.92
CA LYS A 154 -14.58 2.53 -14.30
C LYS A 154 -13.54 3.02 -15.31
N GLU A 155 -13.05 4.23 -15.10
CA GLU A 155 -12.09 4.85 -16.01
C GLU A 155 -10.70 4.21 -15.86
N SER A 156 -10.25 3.94 -14.62
CA SER A 156 -9.02 3.18 -14.38
C SER A 156 -9.06 1.83 -15.10
N CYS A 157 -10.12 1.06 -14.91
CA CYS A 157 -10.30 -0.22 -15.60
C CYS A 157 -10.30 -0.08 -17.13
N ARG A 158 -10.94 0.98 -17.66
CA ARG A 158 -10.95 1.24 -19.11
C ARG A 158 -9.56 1.57 -19.63
N CYS A 159 -8.85 2.49 -18.98
CA CYS A 159 -7.50 2.89 -19.37
C CYS A 159 -6.52 1.71 -19.31
N VAL A 160 -6.57 0.95 -18.23
CA VAL A 160 -5.71 -0.23 -18.07
C VAL A 160 -6.03 -1.29 -19.12
N LYS A 161 -7.32 -1.57 -19.39
CA LYS A 161 -7.72 -2.54 -20.42
C LYS A 161 -7.23 -2.14 -21.82
N GLN A 162 -7.29 -0.85 -22.16
CA GLN A 162 -6.85 -0.35 -23.45
C GLN A 162 -5.33 -0.34 -23.62
N ARG A 163 -4.58 -0.13 -22.53
CA ARG A 163 -3.12 0.00 -22.52
C ARG A 163 -2.44 -0.93 -21.55
N PHE A 164 -2.96 -2.15 -21.42
CA PHE A 164 -2.52 -3.11 -20.40
C PHE A 164 -1.00 -3.35 -20.43
N CYS A 165 -0.45 -3.60 -21.61
CA CYS A 165 0.98 -3.84 -21.74
C CYS A 165 1.83 -2.59 -21.38
N GLU A 166 1.36 -1.40 -21.72
CA GLU A 166 2.08 -0.15 -21.36
C GLU A 166 2.07 0.09 -19.86
N VAL A 167 0.92 -0.10 -19.20
CA VAL A 167 0.78 0.04 -17.75
C VAL A 167 1.63 -1.01 -17.03
N LEU A 168 1.55 -2.26 -17.47
CA LEU A 168 2.32 -3.35 -16.88
C LEU A 168 3.84 -3.13 -17.03
N THR A 169 4.30 -2.73 -18.20
CA THR A 169 5.72 -2.43 -18.43
C THR A 169 6.19 -1.21 -17.65
N ALA A 170 5.35 -0.18 -17.51
CA ALA A 170 5.68 0.98 -16.69
C ALA A 170 5.81 0.60 -15.20
N LEU A 171 4.87 -0.18 -14.67
CA LEU A 171 4.91 -0.69 -13.29
C LEU A 171 6.11 -1.63 -13.07
N ALA A 172 6.39 -2.54 -14.00
CA ALA A 172 7.55 -3.42 -13.92
C ALA A 172 8.86 -2.62 -13.92
N ARG A 173 9.00 -1.66 -14.83
CA ARG A 173 10.18 -0.78 -14.91
C ARG A 173 10.38 0.02 -13.63
N TRP A 174 9.30 0.55 -13.05
CA TRP A 174 9.33 1.26 -11.78
C TRP A 174 9.79 0.36 -10.64
N ASN A 175 9.18 -0.82 -10.49
CA ASN A 175 9.54 -1.77 -9.44
C ASN A 175 10.98 -2.26 -9.56
N ILE A 176 11.44 -2.61 -10.77
CA ILE A 176 12.83 -2.98 -11.03
C ILE A 176 13.77 -1.82 -10.70
N GLY A 177 13.42 -0.59 -11.06
CA GLY A 177 14.20 0.61 -10.76
C GLY A 177 14.32 0.85 -9.25
N VAL A 178 13.23 0.68 -8.49
CA VAL A 178 13.25 0.77 -7.03
C VAL A 178 14.11 -0.33 -6.43
N LEU A 179 13.92 -1.58 -6.87
CA LEU A 179 14.68 -2.73 -6.36
C LEU A 179 16.19 -2.55 -6.56
N LEU A 180 16.60 -2.11 -7.76
CA LEU A 180 18.02 -1.86 -8.07
C LEU A 180 18.61 -0.75 -7.22
N ARG A 181 17.88 0.37 -7.03
CA ARG A 181 18.34 1.49 -6.19
C ARG A 181 18.46 1.07 -4.73
N THR A 182 17.46 0.37 -4.22
CA THR A 182 17.47 -0.14 -2.85
C THR A 182 18.58 -1.14 -2.64
N GLY A 183 18.77 -2.09 -3.56
CA GLY A 183 19.87 -3.04 -3.53
C GLY A 183 21.23 -2.37 -3.56
N LEU A 184 21.41 -1.33 -4.39
CA LEU A 184 22.65 -0.55 -4.43
C LEU A 184 22.92 0.18 -3.11
N LEU A 185 21.88 0.80 -2.51
CA LEU A 185 22.03 1.47 -1.22
C LEU A 185 22.42 0.49 -0.10
N PHE A 186 21.82 -0.71 -0.06
CA PHE A 186 22.19 -1.74 0.89
C PHE A 186 23.62 -2.24 0.66
N ALA A 187 24.04 -2.45 -0.58
CA ALA A 187 25.40 -2.85 -0.92
C ALA A 187 26.43 -1.79 -0.50
N LEU A 188 26.14 -0.51 -0.73
CA LEU A 188 26.99 0.60 -0.29
C LEU A 188 27.07 0.69 1.24
N ALA A 189 25.93 0.56 1.93
CA ALA A 189 25.89 0.57 3.39
C ALA A 189 26.70 -0.62 3.97
N ALA A 190 26.55 -1.81 3.42
CA ALA A 190 27.30 -2.99 3.82
C ALA A 190 28.81 -2.82 3.58
N ALA A 191 29.20 -2.28 2.43
CA ALA A 191 30.60 -2.00 2.11
C ALA A 191 31.23 -0.97 3.07
N LEU A 192 30.47 0.08 3.42
CA LEU A 192 30.90 1.07 4.41
C LEU A 192 31.07 0.45 5.80
N LEU A 193 30.11 -0.34 6.25
CA LEU A 193 30.18 -1.02 7.54
C LEU A 193 31.36 -1.98 7.59
N TYR A 194 31.59 -2.75 6.54
CA TYR A 194 32.74 -3.65 6.43
C TYR A 194 34.06 -2.89 6.45
N GLY A 195 34.15 -1.77 5.71
CA GLY A 195 35.31 -0.90 5.71
C GLY A 195 35.63 -0.30 7.09
N ILE A 196 34.58 0.15 7.81
CA ILE A 196 34.74 0.65 9.19
C ILE A 196 35.19 -0.48 10.13
N ALA A 197 34.57 -1.66 10.05
CA ALA A 197 34.97 -2.82 10.88
C ALA A 197 36.44 -3.22 10.66
N ALA A 198 36.90 -3.25 9.40
CA ALA A 198 38.29 -3.52 9.06
C ALA A 198 39.24 -2.44 9.58
N LEU A 199 38.86 -1.16 9.57
CA LEU A 199 39.69 -0.06 10.11
C LEU A 199 39.77 -0.08 11.64
N VAL A 200 38.71 -0.54 12.32
CA VAL A 200 38.64 -0.61 13.80
C VAL A 200 39.24 -1.92 14.34
N GLY A 201 39.59 -2.87 13.45
CA GLY A 201 40.16 -4.16 13.85
C GLY A 201 39.16 -5.08 14.57
N LEU A 202 37.86 -4.90 14.30
CA LEU A 202 36.80 -5.80 14.72
C LEU A 202 36.73 -6.93 13.68
N GLU A 203 37.50 -8.02 13.89
CA GLU A 203 37.30 -9.28 13.18
C GLU A 203 36.20 -10.11 13.85
#